data_ae862ad07e550fc41c40339927cb6d57
#
_entry.id   ae862ad07e550fc41c40339927cb6d57
#
_cell.length_a   1.000
_cell.length_b   1.000
_cell.length_c   1.000
_cell.angle_alpha   90.00
_cell.angle_beta   90.00
_cell.angle_gamma   90.00
#
_symmetry.space_group_name_H-M   'P 1'
#
loop_
_entity.id
_entity.type
_entity.pdbx_description
1 polymer ?
#
loop_
_entity_poly.entity_id
_entity_poly.type
_entity_poly.pdbx_seq_one_letter_code
_entity_poly.pdbx_strand_id
1 'polypeptide(L)'
;QALMLDEAKFSHIKQPHLEKQTSPSWENFEHFIIYDDQLHFYFNNLVEEQSNKPLSISLNLSMINPLLSEEFQIQMVDETDTTPLQTEKKLVALTFDDGPHPDVTPLIVSLLEKYNAKATFFMLGNRVQYYPEIARQVYESGHEVGNHTWNHPVLTKMTEAQILQEYSMTEQAIIQAIGAPSTIFRPPYGATNDLVKSVIPSPQFNWTVDTED
;
A
#
# COMPACT_ATOMS: atom_id res chain seq x y z
N GLN A 1 -10.69 4.76 17.29
CA GLN A 1 -10.24 5.95 18.06
C GLN A 1 -9.47 6.84 17.11
N ALA A 2 -9.93 8.07 16.92
CA ALA A 2 -9.43 8.97 15.90
C ALA A 2 -8.02 9.47 16.24
N LEU A 3 -7.15 9.47 15.24
CA LEU A 3 -5.88 10.20 15.27
C LEU A 3 -6.24 11.70 15.41
N MET A 4 -6.22 12.25 16.61
CA MET A 4 -6.40 13.68 16.80
C MET A 4 -5.10 14.40 16.44
N LEU A 5 -5.04 14.90 15.21
CA LEU A 5 -4.00 15.82 14.78
C LEU A 5 -4.42 17.24 15.17
N ASP A 6 -3.51 18.00 15.74
CA ASP A 6 -3.73 19.39 16.16
C ASP A 6 -4.01 20.28 14.93
N GLU A 7 -5.24 20.78 14.80
CA GLU A 7 -5.70 21.64 13.71
C GLU A 7 -4.78 22.85 13.44
N ALA A 8 -4.08 23.35 14.46
CA ALA A 8 -3.18 24.49 14.32
C ALA A 8 -1.95 24.21 13.43
N LYS A 9 -1.56 22.96 13.26
CA LYS A 9 -0.36 22.57 12.50
C LYS A 9 -0.61 22.40 11.01
N PHE A 10 -1.86 22.23 10.57
CA PHE A 10 -2.23 22.12 9.16
C PHE A 10 -2.58 23.46 8.50
N SER A 11 -2.56 24.55 9.26
CA SER A 11 -2.91 25.89 8.77
C SER A 11 -1.97 26.47 7.69
N HIS A 12 -0.89 25.76 7.35
CA HIS A 12 0.08 26.22 6.35
C HIS A 12 -0.19 25.72 4.93
N ILE A 13 -1.16 24.80 4.75
CA ILE A 13 -1.58 24.34 3.42
C ILE A 13 -2.63 25.31 2.88
N LYS A 14 -2.16 26.49 2.41
CA LYS A 14 -3.03 27.51 1.83
C LYS A 14 -3.16 27.34 0.31
N GLN A 15 -4.02 26.42 -0.10
CA GLN A 15 -4.61 26.45 -1.44
C GLN A 15 -6.13 26.44 -1.28
N PRO A 16 -6.84 27.57 -1.54
CA PRO A 16 -8.27 27.72 -1.22
C PRO A 16 -9.19 26.67 -1.84
N HIS A 17 -8.81 26.09 -2.98
CA HIS A 17 -9.57 25.04 -3.63
C HIS A 17 -9.35 23.65 -3.02
N LEU A 18 -8.28 23.47 -2.23
CA LEU A 18 -7.98 22.22 -1.51
C LEU A 18 -8.47 22.26 -0.06
N GLU A 19 -8.77 23.44 0.50
CA GLU A 19 -9.14 23.61 1.92
C GLU A 19 -10.33 22.73 2.34
N LYS A 20 -11.30 22.50 1.46
CA LYS A 20 -12.48 21.69 1.77
C LYS A 20 -12.19 20.18 1.75
N GLN A 21 -11.18 19.76 1.00
CA GLN A 21 -10.83 18.33 0.80
C GLN A 21 -9.61 17.93 1.64
N THR A 22 -8.81 18.92 2.09
CA THR A 22 -7.71 18.73 3.03
C THR A 22 -8.05 19.26 4.42
N SER A 23 -9.34 19.58 4.68
CA SER A 23 -9.78 19.91 6.05
C SER A 23 -9.39 18.78 6.99
N PRO A 24 -9.03 19.05 8.26
CA PRO A 24 -8.64 18.03 9.23
C PRO A 24 -9.84 17.20 9.68
N SER A 25 -10.59 16.63 8.72
CA SER A 25 -11.61 15.64 8.97
C SER A 25 -10.99 14.24 8.84
N TRP A 26 -11.38 13.34 9.70
CA TRP A 26 -10.91 11.95 9.69
C TRP A 26 -11.01 11.30 8.30
N GLU A 27 -12.10 11.54 7.60
CA GLU A 27 -12.37 11.00 6.26
C GLU A 27 -11.31 11.33 5.21
N ASN A 28 -10.56 12.41 5.41
CA ASN A 28 -9.49 12.83 4.50
C ASN A 28 -8.13 12.16 4.81
N PHE A 29 -8.00 11.48 5.96
CA PHE A 29 -6.75 10.88 6.42
C PHE A 29 -6.87 9.37 6.67
N GLU A 30 -7.84 8.71 6.05
CA GLU A 30 -8.06 7.27 6.20
C GLU A 30 -6.95 6.44 5.55
N HIS A 31 -6.31 6.98 4.52
CA HIS A 31 -5.31 6.25 3.75
C HIS A 31 -3.92 6.81 4.01
N PHE A 32 -3.14 6.05 4.73
CA PHE A 32 -1.74 6.39 4.99
C PHE A 32 -0.85 5.16 4.94
N ILE A 33 0.42 5.37 4.67
CA ILE A 33 1.47 4.37 4.76
C ILE A 33 2.64 4.94 5.55
N ILE A 34 3.28 4.09 6.35
CA ILE A 34 4.55 4.43 7.01
C ILE A 34 5.66 3.79 6.20
N TYR A 35 6.55 4.62 5.68
CA TYR A 35 7.70 4.18 4.91
C TYR A 35 8.93 5.00 5.30
N ASP A 36 10.06 4.33 5.54
CA ASP A 36 11.24 4.90 6.18
C ASP A 36 10.87 5.54 7.53
N ASP A 37 11.17 6.78 7.74
CA ASP A 37 10.81 7.57 8.92
C ASP A 37 9.66 8.55 8.64
N GLN A 38 8.84 8.28 7.61
CA GLN A 38 7.80 9.18 7.16
C GLN A 38 6.42 8.50 7.16
N LEU A 39 5.42 9.27 7.54
CA LEU A 39 4.01 8.96 7.37
C LEU A 39 3.50 9.68 6.12
N HIS A 40 3.07 8.92 5.14
CA HIS A 40 2.54 9.42 3.88
C HIS A 40 1.03 9.28 3.87
N PHE A 41 0.31 10.40 3.76
CA PHE A 41 -1.13 10.43 3.53
C PHE A 41 -1.40 10.57 2.04
N TYR A 42 -2.34 9.79 1.53
CA TYR A 42 -2.80 9.83 0.14
C TYR A 42 -4.25 10.31 0.08
N PHE A 43 -4.52 11.27 -0.78
CA PHE A 43 -5.86 11.82 -0.97
C PHE A 43 -6.46 11.22 -2.25
N ASN A 44 -7.37 10.27 -2.10
CA ASN A 44 -7.91 9.45 -3.18
C ASN A 44 -8.61 10.22 -4.32
N ASN A 45 -9.08 11.44 -4.05
CA ASN A 45 -9.84 12.24 -5.02
C ASN A 45 -9.08 13.48 -5.49
N LEU A 46 -7.83 13.64 -5.08
CA LEU A 46 -7.02 14.79 -5.43
C LEU A 46 -5.83 14.35 -6.28
N VAL A 47 -5.74 14.96 -7.45
CA VAL A 47 -4.64 14.76 -8.38
C VAL A 47 -3.90 16.09 -8.50
N GLU A 48 -2.57 16.04 -8.46
CA GLU A 48 -1.76 17.23 -8.77
C GLU A 48 -2.04 17.66 -10.22
N GLU A 49 -2.46 18.91 -10.42
CA GLU A 49 -2.87 19.46 -11.73
C GLU A 49 -1.80 19.32 -12.82
N GLN A 50 -0.52 19.24 -12.45
CA GLN A 50 0.58 19.18 -13.41
C GLN A 50 1.13 17.79 -13.66
N SER A 51 0.95 16.83 -12.75
CA SER A 51 1.58 15.50 -12.82
C SER A 51 0.60 14.36 -12.96
N ASN A 52 -0.69 14.62 -12.81
CA ASN A 52 -1.75 13.60 -12.75
C ASN A 52 -1.50 12.50 -11.69
N LYS A 53 -0.68 12.82 -10.67
CA LYS A 53 -0.37 11.92 -9.54
C LYS A 53 -1.34 12.16 -8.39
N PRO A 54 -1.67 11.15 -7.60
CA PRO A 54 -2.42 11.35 -6.36
C PRO A 54 -1.70 12.36 -5.47
N LEU A 55 -2.44 13.33 -4.95
CA LEU A 55 -1.88 14.26 -3.98
C LEU A 55 -1.49 13.48 -2.73
N SER A 56 -0.26 13.63 -2.30
CA SER A 56 0.23 13.04 -1.06
C SER A 56 0.91 14.07 -0.16
N ILE A 57 0.81 13.87 1.13
CA ILE A 57 1.54 14.65 2.14
C ILE A 57 2.40 13.69 2.93
N SER A 58 3.69 13.98 3.02
CA SER A 58 4.62 13.22 3.83
C SER A 58 4.96 13.99 5.10
N LEU A 59 4.85 13.34 6.24
CA LEU A 59 5.19 13.90 7.54
C LEU A 59 6.25 13.02 8.20
N ASN A 60 7.30 13.63 8.73
CA ASN A 60 8.33 12.88 9.43
C ASN A 60 7.76 12.29 10.74
N LEU A 61 7.99 11.00 10.98
CA LEU A 61 7.50 10.30 12.17
C LEU A 61 7.99 10.91 13.48
N SER A 62 9.21 11.43 13.51
CA SER A 62 9.75 12.10 14.70
C SER A 62 8.93 13.33 15.11
N MET A 63 8.27 13.98 14.17
CA MET A 63 7.39 15.14 14.43
C MET A 63 6.00 14.72 14.88
N ILE A 64 5.51 13.57 14.46
CA ILE A 64 4.13 13.12 14.67
C ILE A 64 4.04 12.20 15.88
N ASN A 65 5.05 11.36 16.09
CA ASN A 65 5.03 10.33 17.12
C ASN A 65 4.66 10.87 18.52
N PRO A 66 5.16 12.04 18.95
CA PRO A 66 4.74 12.64 20.22
C PRO A 66 3.27 13.10 20.27
N LEU A 67 2.60 13.15 19.11
CA LEU A 67 1.19 13.58 18.98
C LEU A 67 0.22 12.39 18.88
N LEU A 68 0.76 11.18 18.74
CA LEU A 68 -0.03 9.96 18.74
C LEU A 68 -0.39 9.57 20.17
N SER A 69 -1.54 8.90 20.33
CA SER A 69 -1.86 8.26 21.61
C SER A 69 -0.82 7.17 21.93
N GLU A 70 -0.58 6.88 23.22
CA GLU A 70 0.46 5.93 23.68
C GLU A 70 0.35 4.56 22.98
N GLU A 71 -0.86 4.12 22.65
CA GLU A 71 -1.11 2.85 21.96
C GLU A 71 -0.69 2.85 20.47
N PHE A 72 -0.51 4.04 19.87
CA PHE A 72 -0.11 4.22 18.47
C PHE A 72 1.29 4.82 18.32
N GLN A 73 1.97 5.13 19.43
CA GLN A 73 3.34 5.62 19.35
C GLN A 73 4.26 4.52 18.83
N ILE A 74 4.94 4.85 17.73
CA ILE A 74 5.95 3.98 17.15
C ILE A 74 7.22 4.18 17.95
N GLN A 75 7.80 3.09 18.48
CA GLN A 75 9.13 3.16 19.07
C GLN A 75 10.15 3.46 17.98
N MET A 76 10.54 4.71 17.90
CA MET A 76 11.63 5.12 17.02
C MET A 76 12.93 4.50 17.59
N VAL A 77 13.56 3.66 16.79
CA VAL A 77 14.88 3.13 17.13
C VAL A 77 15.85 4.31 17.03
N ASP A 78 16.50 4.65 18.14
CA ASP A 78 17.56 5.65 18.12
C ASP A 78 18.72 5.10 17.26
N GLU A 79 19.04 5.77 16.14
CA GLU A 79 20.13 5.35 15.25
C GLU A 79 21.49 5.30 15.98
N THR A 80 21.60 5.88 17.19
CA THR A 80 22.79 5.82 18.02
C THR A 80 22.84 4.56 18.90
N ASP A 81 21.71 3.85 19.05
CA ASP A 81 21.66 2.57 19.76
C ASP A 81 22.10 1.43 18.83
N THR A 82 23.41 1.22 18.78
CA THR A 82 24.02 0.08 18.08
C THR A 82 23.83 -1.25 18.82
N THR A 83 22.97 -1.30 19.83
CA THR A 83 22.59 -2.54 20.46
C THR A 83 21.83 -3.38 19.44
N PRO A 84 22.34 -4.55 19.02
CA PRO A 84 21.59 -5.40 18.09
C PRO A 84 20.22 -5.67 18.72
N LEU A 85 19.16 -5.35 18.00
CA LEU A 85 17.80 -5.78 18.34
C LEU A 85 17.89 -7.31 18.57
N GLN A 86 17.93 -7.71 19.85
CA GLN A 86 17.83 -9.13 20.22
C GLN A 86 16.38 -9.58 19.99
N THR A 87 15.95 -9.53 18.73
CA THR A 87 14.76 -10.27 18.33
C THR A 87 15.19 -11.72 18.14
N GLU A 88 15.08 -12.52 19.19
CA GLU A 88 15.21 -13.99 19.06
C GLU A 88 14.16 -14.58 18.11
N LYS A 89 13.24 -13.78 17.62
CA LYS A 89 12.19 -14.18 16.67
C LYS A 89 12.66 -13.99 15.24
N LYS A 90 12.83 -15.09 14.54
CA LYS A 90 12.97 -15.06 13.07
C LYS A 90 11.63 -14.69 12.48
N LEU A 91 11.58 -13.61 11.69
CA LEU A 91 10.38 -13.13 11.03
C LEU A 91 10.42 -13.52 9.55
N VAL A 92 9.28 -13.94 9.02
CA VAL A 92 9.06 -14.24 7.60
C VAL A 92 7.80 -13.50 7.16
N ALA A 93 7.90 -12.76 6.06
CA ALA A 93 6.75 -12.20 5.35
C ALA A 93 6.34 -13.15 4.22
N LEU A 94 5.15 -13.71 4.31
CA LEU A 94 4.59 -14.57 3.27
C LEU A 94 3.89 -13.69 2.21
N THR A 95 4.20 -13.93 0.94
CA THR A 95 3.56 -13.23 -0.18
C THR A 95 3.12 -14.23 -1.24
N PHE A 96 2.00 -13.95 -1.90
CA PHE A 96 1.42 -14.77 -2.95
C PHE A 96 1.10 -13.88 -4.15
N ASP A 97 1.59 -14.24 -5.30
CA ASP A 97 1.43 -13.49 -6.54
C ASP A 97 0.37 -14.12 -7.46
N ASP A 98 -0.03 -13.40 -8.50
CA ASP A 98 -0.90 -13.86 -9.60
C ASP A 98 -2.34 -14.25 -9.23
N GLY A 99 -2.75 -14.06 -7.98
CA GLY A 99 -4.16 -14.26 -7.58
C GLY A 99 -5.12 -13.16 -8.09
N PRO A 100 -6.39 -13.26 -7.68
CA PRO A 100 -7.02 -14.39 -7.01
C PRO A 100 -7.30 -15.58 -7.95
N HIS A 101 -7.26 -16.81 -7.40
CA HIS A 101 -7.69 -18.02 -8.08
C HIS A 101 -8.87 -18.64 -7.32
N PRO A 102 -9.96 -19.06 -8.00
CA PRO A 102 -11.19 -19.47 -7.32
C PRO A 102 -11.04 -20.68 -6.41
N ASP A 103 -10.18 -21.62 -6.77
CA ASP A 103 -9.98 -22.84 -5.99
C ASP A 103 -8.82 -22.73 -4.99
N VAL A 104 -7.75 -22.02 -5.34
CA VAL A 104 -6.50 -22.02 -4.57
C VAL A 104 -6.49 -20.93 -3.51
N THR A 105 -6.89 -19.69 -3.86
CA THR A 105 -6.81 -18.55 -2.94
C THR A 105 -7.62 -18.79 -1.65
N PRO A 106 -8.88 -19.29 -1.69
CA PRO A 106 -9.62 -19.60 -0.47
C PRO A 106 -8.97 -20.67 0.41
N LEU A 107 -8.29 -21.66 -0.19
CA LEU A 107 -7.56 -22.69 0.57
C LEU A 107 -6.36 -22.08 1.31
N ILE A 108 -5.61 -21.19 0.65
CA ILE A 108 -4.49 -20.46 1.27
C ILE A 108 -5.00 -19.62 2.45
N VAL A 109 -6.08 -18.85 2.25
CA VAL A 109 -6.70 -18.02 3.31
C VAL A 109 -7.08 -18.88 4.51
N SER A 110 -7.77 -20.00 4.27
CA SER A 110 -8.17 -20.93 5.34
C SER A 110 -6.96 -21.53 6.08
N LEU A 111 -5.88 -21.80 5.37
CA LEU A 111 -4.64 -22.32 5.98
C LEU A 111 -3.96 -21.23 6.84
N LEU A 112 -3.87 -20.01 6.35
CA LEU A 112 -3.32 -18.88 7.09
C LEU A 112 -4.14 -18.61 8.36
N GLU A 113 -5.46 -18.65 8.27
CA GLU A 113 -6.38 -18.51 9.39
C GLU A 113 -6.15 -19.58 10.46
N LYS A 114 -6.05 -20.85 10.04
CA LYS A 114 -5.75 -21.98 10.94
C LYS A 114 -4.47 -21.77 11.76
N TYR A 115 -3.46 -21.14 11.18
CA TYR A 115 -2.18 -20.89 11.86
C TYR A 115 -2.07 -19.47 12.43
N ASN A 116 -3.15 -18.68 12.43
CA ASN A 116 -3.17 -17.28 12.84
C ASN A 116 -2.05 -16.47 12.17
N ALA A 117 -1.79 -16.77 10.90
CA ALA A 117 -0.78 -16.11 10.09
C ALA A 117 -1.42 -15.06 9.17
N LYS A 118 -0.68 -14.02 8.84
CA LYS A 118 -1.06 -13.00 7.85
C LYS A 118 -0.10 -13.06 6.68
N ALA A 119 -0.59 -12.64 5.51
CA ALA A 119 0.18 -12.65 4.27
C ALA A 119 -0.21 -11.45 3.40
N THR A 120 0.58 -11.19 2.37
CA THR A 120 0.29 -10.23 1.32
C THR A 120 -0.04 -10.99 0.03
N PHE A 121 -1.10 -10.55 -0.66
CA PHE A 121 -1.50 -11.10 -1.95
C PHE A 121 -1.36 -10.03 -3.02
N PHE A 122 -0.38 -10.16 -3.90
CA PHE A 122 -0.22 -9.30 -5.06
C PHE A 122 -1.08 -9.82 -6.19
N MET A 123 -2.18 -9.11 -6.46
CA MET A 123 -3.25 -9.61 -7.34
C MET A 123 -3.20 -8.98 -8.72
N LEU A 124 -3.50 -9.78 -9.75
CA LEU A 124 -3.70 -9.32 -11.12
C LEU A 124 -5.08 -8.69 -11.26
N GLY A 125 -5.14 -7.50 -11.86
CA GLY A 125 -6.38 -6.75 -11.98
C GLY A 125 -7.46 -7.48 -12.78
N ASN A 126 -7.09 -8.16 -13.87
CA ASN A 126 -8.02 -8.96 -14.66
C ASN A 126 -8.63 -10.11 -13.81
N ARG A 127 -7.86 -10.71 -12.91
CA ARG A 127 -8.37 -11.77 -12.02
C ARG A 127 -9.23 -11.21 -10.90
N VAL A 128 -8.87 -10.05 -10.35
CA VAL A 128 -9.73 -9.34 -9.38
C VAL A 128 -11.06 -8.98 -10.01
N GLN A 129 -11.08 -8.54 -11.27
CA GLN A 129 -12.33 -8.26 -11.98
C GLN A 129 -13.19 -9.51 -12.16
N TYR A 130 -12.59 -10.69 -12.39
CA TYR A 130 -13.32 -11.95 -12.55
C TYR A 130 -13.80 -12.55 -11.22
N TYR A 131 -13.04 -12.36 -10.14
CA TYR A 131 -13.26 -12.97 -8.82
C TYR A 131 -13.21 -11.94 -7.69
N PRO A 132 -14.02 -10.86 -7.77
CA PRO A 132 -13.97 -9.76 -6.79
C PRO A 132 -14.33 -10.21 -5.37
N GLU A 133 -15.19 -11.23 -5.24
CA GLU A 133 -15.58 -11.81 -3.97
C GLU A 133 -14.41 -12.49 -3.26
N ILE A 134 -13.48 -13.09 -4.02
CA ILE A 134 -12.29 -13.74 -3.45
C ILE A 134 -11.27 -12.70 -3.01
N ALA A 135 -11.07 -11.63 -3.79
CA ALA A 135 -10.23 -10.52 -3.38
C ALA A 135 -10.77 -9.88 -2.09
N ARG A 136 -12.10 -9.70 -1.99
CA ARG A 136 -12.77 -9.22 -0.78
C ARG A 136 -12.57 -10.17 0.40
N GLN A 137 -12.72 -11.48 0.22
CA GLN A 137 -12.48 -12.47 1.26
C GLN A 137 -11.05 -12.37 1.81
N VAL A 138 -10.05 -12.25 0.95
CA VAL A 138 -8.65 -12.05 1.35
C VAL A 138 -8.51 -10.81 2.24
N TYR A 139 -9.06 -9.68 1.80
CA TYR A 139 -9.00 -8.41 2.54
C TYR A 139 -9.75 -8.47 3.88
N GLU A 140 -10.98 -8.99 3.90
CA GLU A 140 -11.79 -9.11 5.12
C GLU A 140 -11.19 -10.11 6.12
N SER A 141 -10.41 -11.08 5.65
CA SER A 141 -9.62 -11.98 6.52
C SER A 141 -8.38 -11.30 7.11
N GLY A 142 -8.16 -10.00 6.83
CA GLY A 142 -7.07 -9.18 7.38
C GLY A 142 -5.72 -9.48 6.76
N HIS A 143 -5.70 -9.89 5.50
CA HIS A 143 -4.50 -9.98 4.67
C HIS A 143 -4.34 -8.70 3.85
N GLU A 144 -3.10 -8.41 3.45
CA GLU A 144 -2.80 -7.29 2.57
C GLU A 144 -3.09 -7.64 1.12
N VAL A 145 -3.69 -6.70 0.37
CA VAL A 145 -3.92 -6.82 -1.07
C VAL A 145 -3.06 -5.79 -1.79
N GLY A 146 -2.10 -6.27 -2.57
CA GLY A 146 -1.20 -5.46 -3.39
C GLY A 146 -1.56 -5.53 -4.87
N ASN A 147 -1.12 -4.52 -5.62
CA ASN A 147 -1.28 -4.45 -7.06
C ASN A 147 -0.14 -5.20 -7.77
N HIS A 148 -0.51 -6.08 -8.73
CA HIS A 148 0.43 -6.87 -9.54
C HIS A 148 0.25 -6.66 -11.05
N THR A 149 -0.21 -5.48 -11.47
CA THR A 149 -0.58 -5.13 -12.85
C THR A 149 -1.87 -5.81 -13.34
N TRP A 150 -2.35 -5.39 -14.51
CA TRP A 150 -3.56 -5.94 -15.09
C TRP A 150 -3.36 -7.31 -15.75
N ASN A 151 -2.31 -7.45 -16.61
CA ASN A 151 -2.06 -8.64 -17.43
C ASN A 151 -0.69 -9.27 -17.18
N HIS A 152 0.04 -8.92 -16.13
CA HIS A 152 1.37 -9.44 -15.85
C HIS A 152 2.44 -9.19 -16.94
N PRO A 153 2.56 -7.97 -17.53
CA PRO A 153 3.54 -7.70 -18.56
C PRO A 153 4.93 -7.41 -17.99
N VAL A 154 5.95 -7.48 -18.84
CA VAL A 154 7.30 -6.98 -18.52
C VAL A 154 7.31 -5.45 -18.64
N LEU A 155 7.07 -4.74 -17.53
CA LEU A 155 6.90 -3.29 -17.49
C LEU A 155 8.10 -2.51 -18.04
N THR A 156 9.32 -3.03 -17.89
CA THR A 156 10.55 -2.38 -18.40
C THR A 156 10.61 -2.28 -19.93
N LYS A 157 9.70 -2.96 -20.64
CA LYS A 157 9.56 -2.91 -22.09
C LYS A 157 8.39 -2.06 -22.57
N MET A 158 7.69 -1.41 -21.65
CA MET A 158 6.47 -0.64 -21.91
C MET A 158 6.74 0.86 -21.89
N THR A 159 5.88 1.62 -22.53
CA THR A 159 5.84 3.09 -22.43
C THR A 159 5.21 3.51 -21.10
N GLU A 160 5.47 4.75 -20.69
CA GLU A 160 4.86 5.36 -19.50
C GLU A 160 3.34 5.19 -19.47
N ALA A 161 2.66 5.53 -20.58
CA ALA A 161 1.21 5.41 -20.69
C ALA A 161 0.70 3.98 -20.53
N GLN A 162 1.44 2.99 -21.04
CA GLN A 162 1.09 1.58 -20.90
C GLN A 162 1.30 1.10 -19.45
N ILE A 163 2.39 1.52 -18.79
CA ILE A 163 2.66 1.20 -17.38
C ILE A 163 1.54 1.77 -16.51
N LEU A 164 1.20 3.05 -16.70
CA LEU A 164 0.13 3.71 -15.96
C LEU A 164 -1.23 3.03 -16.19
N GLN A 165 -1.51 2.57 -17.41
CA GLN A 165 -2.73 1.84 -17.72
C GLN A 165 -2.82 0.51 -16.97
N GLU A 166 -1.75 -0.31 -17.01
CA GLU A 166 -1.68 -1.59 -16.29
C GLU A 166 -1.89 -1.41 -14.79
N TYR A 167 -1.25 -0.40 -14.21
CA TYR A 167 -1.41 -0.06 -12.79
C TYR A 167 -2.81 0.43 -12.46
N SER A 168 -3.31 1.46 -13.16
CA SER A 168 -4.57 2.13 -12.81
C SER A 168 -5.81 1.26 -13.03
N MET A 169 -5.82 0.41 -14.06
CA MET A 169 -6.91 -0.55 -14.26
C MET A 169 -6.97 -1.56 -13.10
N THR A 170 -5.82 -1.99 -12.61
CA THR A 170 -5.75 -2.90 -11.46
C THR A 170 -6.24 -2.23 -10.19
N GLU A 171 -5.81 -0.99 -9.93
CA GLU A 171 -6.32 -0.21 -8.78
C GLU A 171 -7.84 -0.07 -8.82
N GLN A 172 -8.41 0.25 -9.97
CA GLN A 172 -9.86 0.34 -10.11
C GLN A 172 -10.56 -0.97 -9.77
N ALA A 173 -10.04 -2.12 -10.25
CA ALA A 173 -10.60 -3.42 -9.93
C ALA A 173 -10.48 -3.74 -8.43
N ILE A 174 -9.33 -3.46 -7.81
CA ILE A 174 -9.11 -3.65 -6.38
C ILE A 174 -10.10 -2.77 -5.58
N ILE A 175 -10.19 -1.47 -5.87
CA ILE A 175 -11.13 -0.56 -5.18
C ILE A 175 -12.58 -1.05 -5.31
N GLN A 176 -13.00 -1.52 -6.48
CA GLN A 176 -14.35 -2.05 -6.67
C GLN A 176 -14.59 -3.33 -5.86
N ALA A 177 -13.57 -4.16 -5.70
CA ALA A 177 -13.67 -5.42 -4.98
C ALA A 177 -13.66 -5.24 -3.45
N ILE A 178 -12.73 -4.44 -2.91
CA ILE A 178 -12.47 -4.34 -1.48
C ILE A 178 -12.85 -3.00 -0.84
N GLY A 179 -13.18 -1.98 -1.65
CA GLY A 179 -13.56 -0.65 -1.17
C GLY A 179 -12.39 0.26 -0.81
N ALA A 180 -11.13 -0.19 -1.01
CA ALA A 180 -9.91 0.56 -0.71
C ALA A 180 -8.87 0.37 -1.83
N PRO A 181 -7.97 1.35 -2.07
CA PRO A 181 -6.85 1.17 -2.99
C PRO A 181 -5.82 0.19 -2.40
N SER A 182 -4.98 -0.38 -3.28
CA SER A 182 -3.80 -1.10 -2.80
C SER A 182 -2.78 -0.11 -2.22
N THR A 183 -2.04 -0.54 -1.21
CA THR A 183 -0.99 0.28 -0.57
C THR A 183 0.40 -0.01 -1.12
N ILE A 184 0.55 -1.14 -1.81
CA ILE A 184 1.82 -1.68 -2.28
C ILE A 184 1.70 -2.25 -3.68
N PHE A 185 2.83 -2.31 -4.38
CA PHE A 185 2.94 -2.82 -5.73
C PHE A 185 4.10 -3.83 -5.85
N ARG A 186 3.89 -4.86 -6.65
CA ARG A 186 4.97 -5.76 -7.06
C ARG A 186 5.06 -5.79 -8.59
N PRO A 187 6.21 -5.41 -9.18
CA PRO A 187 6.40 -5.51 -10.61
C PRO A 187 6.47 -6.98 -11.04
N PRO A 188 5.77 -7.39 -12.10
CA PRO A 188 5.91 -8.72 -12.68
C PRO A 188 7.37 -9.08 -12.96
N TYR A 189 7.74 -10.33 -12.68
CA TYR A 189 9.13 -10.84 -12.81
C TYR A 189 10.16 -10.10 -11.96
N GLY A 190 9.75 -9.28 -10.99
CA GLY A 190 10.64 -8.38 -10.27
C GLY A 190 11.27 -7.30 -11.17
N ALA A 191 10.81 -7.16 -12.42
CA ALA A 191 11.42 -6.30 -13.42
C ALA A 191 11.03 -4.83 -13.24
N THR A 192 11.96 -4.02 -12.77
CA THR A 192 11.78 -2.58 -12.56
C THR A 192 12.95 -1.78 -13.14
N ASN A 193 12.72 -0.51 -13.41
CA ASN A 193 13.72 0.48 -13.82
C ASN A 193 13.27 1.89 -13.37
N ASP A 194 14.04 2.92 -13.65
CA ASP A 194 13.72 4.28 -13.23
C ASP A 194 12.39 4.79 -13.79
N LEU A 195 12.03 4.41 -15.02
CA LEU A 195 10.73 4.76 -15.60
C LEU A 195 9.60 4.12 -14.80
N VAL A 196 9.66 2.81 -14.55
CA VAL A 196 8.62 2.10 -13.77
C VAL A 196 8.48 2.71 -12.37
N LYS A 197 9.61 3.00 -11.71
CA LYS A 197 9.61 3.63 -10.38
C LYS A 197 9.03 5.04 -10.39
N SER A 198 9.24 5.81 -11.47
CA SER A 198 8.72 7.17 -11.56
C SER A 198 7.22 7.24 -11.89
N VAL A 199 6.69 6.22 -12.56
CA VAL A 199 5.29 6.18 -13.01
C VAL A 199 4.36 5.61 -11.94
N ILE A 200 4.81 4.57 -11.23
CA ILE A 200 3.99 3.88 -10.23
C ILE A 200 4.16 4.57 -8.87
N PRO A 201 3.06 5.11 -8.30
CA PRO A 201 3.13 5.90 -7.07
C PRO A 201 3.31 5.04 -5.81
N SER A 202 2.91 3.76 -5.86
CA SER A 202 2.96 2.86 -4.70
C SER A 202 4.38 2.33 -4.46
N PRO A 203 4.77 2.10 -3.20
CA PRO A 203 6.01 1.41 -2.86
C PRO A 203 6.11 0.06 -3.56
N GLN A 204 7.30 -0.22 -4.13
CA GLN A 204 7.56 -1.43 -4.91
C GLN A 204 8.31 -2.47 -4.07
N PHE A 205 7.75 -3.68 -3.97
CA PHE A 205 8.33 -4.78 -3.21
C PHE A 205 8.61 -5.99 -4.10
N ASN A 206 9.83 -6.51 -4.01
CA ASN A 206 10.19 -7.80 -4.57
C ASN A 206 10.24 -8.85 -3.44
N TRP A 207 10.79 -10.02 -3.75
CA TRP A 207 11.01 -11.11 -2.79
C TRP A 207 12.50 -11.29 -2.52
N THR A 208 12.83 -11.87 -1.39
CA THR A 208 14.21 -12.25 -1.01
C THR A 208 14.45 -13.74 -1.14
N VAL A 209 13.38 -14.54 -1.10
CA VAL A 209 13.39 -16.00 -1.30
C VAL A 209 12.24 -16.34 -2.23
N ASP A 210 12.54 -17.11 -3.28
CA ASP A 210 11.58 -17.68 -4.21
C ASP A 210 11.44 -19.16 -3.93
N THR A 211 10.22 -19.70 -4.07
CA THR A 211 9.98 -21.16 -3.91
C THR A 211 10.38 -21.96 -5.15
N GLU A 212 10.50 -21.29 -6.30
CA GLU A 212 10.91 -21.86 -7.60
C GLU A 212 9.99 -23.01 -8.09
N ASP A 213 8.70 -22.96 -7.79
CA ASP A 213 7.67 -23.93 -8.16
C ASP A 213 6.79 -23.54 -9.37
#